data_1a64364998252b8628a53839e390fc00
#
_entry.id   1a64364998252b8628a53839e390fc00
#
_cell.length_a   1.000
_cell.length_b   1.000
_cell.length_c   1.000
_cell.angle_alpha   90.00
_cell.angle_beta   90.00
_cell.angle_gamma   90.00
#
_symmetry.space_group_name_H-M   'P 1'
#
loop_
_entity.id
_entity.type
_entity.pdbx_description
1 polymer ?
#
loop_
_entity_poly.entity_id
_entity_poly.type
_entity_poly.pdbx_seq_one_letter_code
_entity_poly.pdbx_strand_id
1 'polypeptide(L)'
;MAQITEGIKKNGKKSYYVRIRMKGKPEVTAVFERLTDARIWISDTETAIRDGRYSKTTEARKHTLSDLVERYISDVCPRKPKMGHDYSMQLNWWKKQIGDVLLSDMTPAMISEQRDLLSKTVSFRRKTEMSNATVNRYMAALSTAISTAVREGGWMEDNLMRKVSKLKEPRGRVRYLSDDERQQLLRVCKESHNKDLYTAVILALSTGGRRIEVWSLCWKNVNLKNGFITFEETKNDEPRSVPLAG
;
A
#
# COMPACT_ATOMS: atom_id res chain seq x y z
N MET A 1 -7.70 -23.65 28.78
CA MET A 1 -8.83 -23.93 29.71
C MET A 1 -9.44 -22.58 30.10
N ALA A 2 -10.75 -22.46 30.00
CA ALA A 2 -11.49 -21.30 30.48
C ALA A 2 -11.83 -21.50 31.98
N GLN A 3 -11.71 -20.43 32.75
CA GLN A 3 -12.07 -20.39 34.17
C GLN A 3 -13.07 -19.26 34.40
N ILE A 4 -14.15 -19.55 35.12
CA ILE A 4 -15.14 -18.54 35.56
C ILE A 4 -15.02 -18.37 37.06
N THR A 5 -14.89 -17.14 37.52
CA THR A 5 -14.90 -16.78 38.95
C THR A 5 -16.07 -15.86 39.22
N GLU A 6 -16.94 -16.23 40.18
CA GLU A 6 -18.04 -15.40 40.60
C GLU A 6 -17.57 -14.35 41.63
N GLY A 7 -17.99 -13.10 41.46
CA GLY A 7 -17.70 -12.00 42.33
C GLY A 7 -18.94 -11.14 42.57
N ILE A 8 -18.94 -10.34 43.63
CA ILE A 8 -19.99 -9.39 43.94
C ILE A 8 -19.44 -7.96 43.80
N LYS A 9 -20.06 -7.16 42.93
CA LYS A 9 -19.72 -5.73 42.75
C LYS A 9 -20.08 -4.94 44.01
N LYS A 10 -19.46 -3.77 44.22
CA LYS A 10 -19.77 -2.86 45.34
C LYS A 10 -21.26 -2.48 45.47
N ASN A 11 -22.03 -2.62 44.42
CA ASN A 11 -23.49 -2.37 44.38
C ASN A 11 -24.32 -3.62 44.67
N GLY A 12 -23.74 -4.71 45.19
CA GLY A 12 -24.45 -5.95 45.57
C GLY A 12 -24.82 -6.86 44.40
N LYS A 13 -24.55 -6.50 43.13
CA LYS A 13 -24.86 -7.33 41.98
C LYS A 13 -23.75 -8.37 41.72
N LYS A 14 -24.16 -9.59 41.34
CA LYS A 14 -23.24 -10.64 40.92
C LYS A 14 -22.52 -10.25 39.63
N SER A 15 -21.27 -10.65 39.51
CA SER A 15 -20.46 -10.52 38.29
C SER A 15 -19.64 -11.79 38.09
N TYR A 16 -19.42 -12.15 36.85
CA TYR A 16 -18.68 -13.34 36.44
C TYR A 16 -17.41 -12.92 35.72
N TYR A 17 -16.28 -13.10 36.38
CA TYR A 17 -14.96 -12.88 35.78
C TYR A 17 -14.54 -14.13 35.02
N VAL A 18 -14.30 -14.00 33.74
CA VAL A 18 -13.87 -15.08 32.86
C VAL A 18 -12.42 -14.88 32.48
N ARG A 19 -11.66 -15.99 32.52
CA ARG A 19 -10.27 -16.04 32.12
C ARG A 19 -10.06 -17.26 31.21
N ILE A 20 -9.57 -17.02 29.98
CA ILE A 20 -9.24 -18.06 29.01
C ILE A 20 -7.74 -18.12 28.83
N ARG A 21 -7.14 -19.29 29.10
CA ARG A 21 -5.73 -19.59 28.88
C ARG A 21 -5.61 -20.73 27.88
N MET A 22 -4.91 -20.49 26.76
CA MET A 22 -4.58 -21.50 25.75
C MET A 22 -3.07 -21.53 25.54
N LYS A 23 -2.50 -22.76 25.41
CA LYS A 23 -1.04 -22.94 25.22
C LYS A 23 -0.56 -22.16 23.98
N GLY A 24 0.46 -21.34 24.14
CA GLY A 24 1.04 -20.53 23.07
C GLY A 24 0.21 -19.32 22.66
N LYS A 25 -0.85 -18.98 23.41
CA LYS A 25 -1.70 -17.80 23.15
C LYS A 25 -1.73 -16.90 24.41
N PRO A 26 -1.83 -15.57 24.27
CA PRO A 26 -2.01 -14.70 25.42
C PRO A 26 -3.35 -14.98 26.12
N GLU A 27 -3.34 -14.66 27.39
CA GLU A 27 -4.51 -14.78 28.25
C GLU A 27 -5.56 -13.75 27.84
N VAL A 28 -6.82 -14.18 27.81
CA VAL A 28 -7.97 -13.34 27.49
C VAL A 28 -8.90 -13.31 28.70
N THR A 29 -9.33 -12.12 29.12
CA THR A 29 -10.23 -11.95 30.27
C THR A 29 -11.39 -11.04 29.92
N ALA A 30 -12.56 -11.31 30.52
CA ALA A 30 -13.75 -10.48 30.41
C ALA A 30 -14.62 -10.59 31.68
N VAL A 31 -15.52 -9.63 31.88
CA VAL A 31 -16.45 -9.61 33.03
C VAL A 31 -17.89 -9.49 32.53
N PHE A 32 -18.76 -10.34 33.02
CA PHE A 32 -20.16 -10.42 32.63
C PHE A 32 -21.08 -10.26 33.85
N GLU A 33 -22.29 -9.78 33.61
CA GLU A 33 -23.33 -9.69 34.65
C GLU A 33 -24.17 -10.98 34.71
N ARG A 34 -24.16 -11.82 33.67
CA ARG A 34 -24.89 -13.08 33.57
C ARG A 34 -23.96 -14.23 33.26
N LEU A 35 -24.17 -15.37 33.90
CA LEU A 35 -23.40 -16.59 33.69
C LEU A 35 -23.60 -17.14 32.27
N THR A 36 -24.81 -17.01 31.72
CA THR A 36 -25.13 -17.42 30.35
C THR A 36 -24.27 -16.70 29.31
N ASP A 37 -24.17 -15.36 29.45
CA ASP A 37 -23.37 -14.53 28.52
C ASP A 37 -21.87 -14.88 28.64
N ALA A 38 -21.42 -15.13 29.86
CA ALA A 38 -20.05 -15.59 30.10
C ALA A 38 -19.75 -16.92 29.39
N ARG A 39 -20.67 -17.89 29.42
CA ARG A 39 -20.49 -19.19 28.74
C ARG A 39 -20.52 -19.09 27.22
N ILE A 40 -21.45 -18.31 26.68
CA ILE A 40 -21.52 -18.03 25.24
C ILE A 40 -20.20 -17.40 24.78
N TRP A 41 -19.75 -16.36 25.48
CA TRP A 41 -18.50 -15.69 25.15
C TRP A 41 -17.26 -16.60 25.21
N ILE A 42 -17.21 -17.56 26.18
CA ILE A 42 -16.15 -18.58 26.24
C ILE A 42 -16.14 -19.42 24.97
N SER A 43 -17.30 -19.98 24.60
CA SER A 43 -17.43 -20.84 23.42
C SER A 43 -16.99 -20.11 22.13
N ASP A 44 -17.48 -18.90 21.94
CA ASP A 44 -17.18 -18.09 20.77
C ASP A 44 -15.70 -17.68 20.75
N THR A 45 -15.16 -17.26 21.89
CA THR A 45 -13.76 -16.86 22.02
C THR A 45 -12.80 -18.03 21.82
N GLU A 46 -13.07 -19.19 22.43
CA GLU A 46 -12.24 -20.38 22.23
C GLU A 46 -12.26 -20.85 20.76
N THR A 47 -13.43 -20.80 20.12
CA THR A 47 -13.59 -21.11 18.70
C THR A 47 -12.80 -20.12 17.84
N ALA A 48 -12.95 -18.83 18.09
CA ALA A 48 -12.24 -17.79 17.37
C ALA A 48 -10.71 -17.90 17.53
N ILE A 49 -10.23 -18.27 18.73
CA ILE A 49 -8.80 -18.50 18.99
C ILE A 49 -8.29 -19.73 18.23
N ARG A 50 -9.06 -20.84 18.20
CA ARG A 50 -8.71 -22.07 17.45
C ARG A 50 -8.64 -21.81 15.96
N ASP A 51 -9.60 -21.07 15.43
CA ASP A 51 -9.70 -20.72 14.02
C ASP A 51 -8.72 -19.61 13.59
N GLY A 52 -7.94 -19.07 14.54
CA GLY A 52 -7.03 -17.95 14.28
C GLY A 52 -7.74 -16.61 13.96
N ARG A 53 -9.05 -16.53 14.22
CA ARG A 53 -9.87 -15.32 13.98
C ARG A 53 -9.89 -14.35 15.16
N TYR A 54 -9.38 -14.77 16.32
CA TYR A 54 -9.33 -13.92 17.49
C TYR A 54 -8.18 -12.92 17.34
N SER A 55 -8.52 -11.69 16.97
CA SER A 55 -7.54 -10.59 16.95
C SER A 55 -7.13 -10.27 18.38
N LYS A 56 -5.87 -10.49 18.70
CA LYS A 56 -5.30 -10.30 20.03
C LYS A 56 -5.14 -8.84 20.43
N THR A 57 -5.21 -7.94 19.50
CA THR A 57 -4.90 -6.54 19.73
C THR A 57 -6.16 -5.81 20.22
N THR A 58 -6.22 -5.54 21.51
CA THR A 58 -7.12 -4.53 22.09
C THR A 58 -7.05 -3.21 21.33
N GLU A 59 -5.93 -2.92 20.70
CA GLU A 59 -5.70 -1.73 19.89
C GLU A 59 -6.53 -1.73 18.59
N ALA A 60 -6.68 -2.86 17.89
CA ALA A 60 -7.53 -2.93 16.69
C ALA A 60 -9.01 -2.57 16.96
N ARG A 61 -9.47 -2.72 18.20
CA ARG A 61 -10.83 -2.34 18.64
C ARG A 61 -10.96 -0.88 19.03
N LYS A 62 -9.85 -0.17 19.18
CA LYS A 62 -9.82 1.24 19.57
C LYS A 62 -9.62 2.18 18.38
N HIS A 63 -9.10 1.66 17.28
CA HIS A 63 -8.73 2.45 16.13
C HIS A 63 -9.56 2.09 14.90
N THR A 64 -9.92 3.12 14.15
CA THR A 64 -10.62 3.01 12.87
C THR A 64 -9.61 2.96 11.71
N LEU A 65 -10.09 2.67 10.50
CA LEU A 65 -9.28 2.82 9.31
C LEU A 65 -8.89 4.29 9.07
N SER A 66 -9.75 5.25 9.45
CA SER A 66 -9.42 6.69 9.40
C SER A 66 -8.19 7.00 10.24
N ASP A 67 -8.13 6.53 11.48
CA ASP A 67 -6.99 6.75 12.38
C ASP A 67 -5.70 6.19 11.79
N LEU A 68 -5.77 4.98 11.22
CA LEU A 68 -4.64 4.35 10.55
C LEU A 68 -4.14 5.19 9.36
N VAL A 69 -5.05 5.64 8.51
CA VAL A 69 -4.72 6.43 7.31
C VAL A 69 -4.12 7.78 7.71
N GLU A 70 -4.71 8.48 8.67
CA GLU A 70 -4.20 9.76 9.16
C GLU A 70 -2.78 9.63 9.71
N ARG A 71 -2.56 8.65 10.59
CA ARG A 71 -1.25 8.37 11.13
C ARG A 71 -0.23 8.01 10.04
N TYR A 72 -0.62 7.19 9.06
CA TYR A 72 0.29 6.84 7.96
C TYR A 72 0.65 8.07 7.11
N ILE A 73 -0.32 8.94 6.83
CA ILE A 73 -0.10 10.17 6.05
C ILE A 73 0.78 11.15 6.83
N SER A 74 0.57 11.32 8.14
CA SER A 74 1.36 12.25 8.97
C SER A 74 2.80 11.77 9.20
N ASP A 75 2.99 10.48 9.49
CA ASP A 75 4.25 9.98 10.01
C ASP A 75 5.14 9.33 8.93
N VAL A 76 4.52 8.69 7.92
CA VAL A 76 5.23 7.88 6.93
C VAL A 76 5.36 8.57 5.57
N CYS A 77 4.31 9.23 5.09
CA CYS A 77 4.36 9.89 3.78
C CYS A 77 5.44 10.97 3.65
N PRO A 78 5.75 11.80 4.67
CA PRO A 78 6.83 12.78 4.59
C PRO A 78 8.22 12.15 4.39
N ARG A 79 8.42 10.92 4.88
CA ARG A 79 9.66 10.16 4.68
C ARG A 79 9.80 9.56 3.27
N LYS A 80 8.77 9.68 2.44
CA LYS A 80 8.70 9.14 1.07
C LYS A 80 8.35 10.23 0.05
N PRO A 81 9.19 11.24 -0.16
CA PRO A 81 8.85 12.42 -0.96
C PRO A 81 8.41 12.09 -2.39
N LYS A 82 8.98 11.03 -3.00
CA LYS A 82 8.64 10.61 -4.38
C LYS A 82 7.25 9.96 -4.50
N MET A 83 6.70 9.38 -3.41
CA MET A 83 5.46 8.58 -3.44
C MET A 83 4.38 9.06 -2.45
N GLY A 84 4.73 9.92 -1.51
CA GLY A 84 3.85 10.32 -0.41
C GLY A 84 2.56 10.98 -0.90
N HIS A 85 2.62 11.82 -1.93
CA HIS A 85 1.44 12.45 -2.52
C HIS A 85 0.45 11.42 -3.10
N ASP A 86 0.94 10.46 -3.90
CA ASP A 86 0.10 9.43 -4.51
C ASP A 86 -0.51 8.52 -3.44
N TYR A 87 0.27 8.13 -2.42
CA TYR A 87 -0.23 7.34 -1.31
C TYR A 87 -1.29 8.08 -0.51
N SER A 88 -1.09 9.37 -0.22
CA SER A 88 -2.07 10.19 0.49
C SER A 88 -3.39 10.26 -0.27
N MET A 89 -3.35 10.48 -1.59
CA MET A 89 -4.55 10.50 -2.43
C MET A 89 -5.28 9.14 -2.42
N GLN A 90 -4.53 8.04 -2.59
CA GLN A 90 -5.09 6.70 -2.64
C GLN A 90 -5.67 6.27 -1.28
N LEU A 91 -4.98 6.57 -0.19
CA LEU A 91 -5.44 6.26 1.17
C LEU A 91 -6.63 7.10 1.59
N ASN A 92 -6.69 8.38 1.20
CA ASN A 92 -7.86 9.23 1.46
C ASN A 92 -9.11 8.71 0.73
N TRP A 93 -8.96 8.06 -0.43
CA TRP A 93 -10.08 7.38 -1.06
C TRP A 93 -10.61 6.25 -0.17
N TRP A 94 -9.74 5.36 0.36
CA TRP A 94 -10.12 4.29 1.28
C TRP A 94 -10.77 4.83 2.55
N LYS A 95 -10.21 5.91 3.11
CA LYS A 95 -10.78 6.62 4.27
C LYS A 95 -12.21 7.08 3.99
N LYS A 96 -12.47 7.63 2.80
CA LYS A 96 -13.81 8.09 2.42
C LYS A 96 -14.82 6.94 2.30
N GLN A 97 -14.40 5.74 1.89
CA GLN A 97 -15.30 4.60 1.66
C GLN A 97 -15.63 3.85 2.95
N ILE A 98 -14.62 3.49 3.71
CA ILE A 98 -14.72 2.61 4.89
C ILE A 98 -13.93 3.13 6.09
N GLY A 99 -13.71 4.44 6.18
CA GLY A 99 -12.88 5.06 7.22
C GLY A 99 -13.37 4.82 8.64
N ASP A 100 -14.69 4.76 8.86
CA ASP A 100 -15.31 4.60 10.18
C ASP A 100 -15.28 3.15 10.69
N VAL A 101 -14.85 2.19 9.86
CA VAL A 101 -14.76 0.78 10.24
C VAL A 101 -13.60 0.58 11.21
N LEU A 102 -13.86 -0.10 12.33
CA LEU A 102 -12.82 -0.50 13.27
C LEU A 102 -11.84 -1.48 12.60
N LEU A 103 -10.57 -1.39 12.92
CA LEU A 103 -9.56 -2.29 12.35
C LEU A 103 -9.82 -3.76 12.71
N SER A 104 -10.46 -4.02 13.86
CA SER A 104 -10.91 -5.36 14.28
C SER A 104 -12.01 -5.94 13.39
N ASP A 105 -12.84 -5.09 12.80
CA ASP A 105 -14.04 -5.48 12.05
C ASP A 105 -13.79 -5.49 10.53
N MET A 106 -12.60 -5.07 10.11
CA MET A 106 -12.20 -5.14 8.71
C MET A 106 -12.09 -6.58 8.23
N THR A 107 -12.73 -6.87 7.10
CA THR A 107 -12.69 -8.19 6.47
C THR A 107 -12.13 -8.13 5.04
N PRO A 108 -11.54 -9.23 4.54
CA PRO A 108 -11.14 -9.32 3.13
C PRO A 108 -12.31 -9.12 2.16
N ALA A 109 -13.53 -9.51 2.54
CA ALA A 109 -14.74 -9.33 1.74
C ALA A 109 -15.05 -7.84 1.54
N MET A 110 -15.08 -7.04 2.61
CA MET A 110 -15.27 -5.58 2.52
C MET A 110 -14.26 -4.92 1.61
N ILE A 111 -12.98 -5.32 1.71
CA ILE A 111 -11.92 -4.77 0.86
C ILE A 111 -12.17 -5.15 -0.61
N SER A 112 -12.59 -6.39 -0.88
CA SER A 112 -12.92 -6.84 -2.24
C SER A 112 -14.08 -6.07 -2.84
N GLU A 113 -15.13 -5.81 -2.07
CA GLU A 113 -16.28 -4.99 -2.50
C GLU A 113 -15.85 -3.57 -2.88
N GLN A 114 -15.02 -2.94 -2.04
CA GLN A 114 -14.52 -1.60 -2.34
C GLN A 114 -13.56 -1.60 -3.55
N ARG A 115 -12.73 -2.63 -3.73
CA ARG A 115 -11.92 -2.81 -4.94
C ARG A 115 -12.80 -2.84 -6.20
N ASP A 116 -13.90 -3.60 -6.15
CA ASP A 116 -14.80 -3.78 -7.29
C ASP A 116 -15.61 -2.50 -7.56
N LEU A 117 -15.97 -1.74 -6.53
CA LEU A 117 -16.54 -0.40 -6.65
C LEU A 117 -15.54 0.56 -7.31
N LEU A 118 -14.28 0.56 -6.88
CA LEU A 118 -13.24 1.39 -7.45
C LEU A 118 -13.01 1.07 -8.94
N SER A 119 -13.07 -0.19 -9.34
CA SER A 119 -12.88 -0.61 -10.73
C SER A 119 -13.95 -0.02 -11.67
N LYS A 120 -15.17 0.17 -11.18
CA LYS A 120 -16.30 0.77 -11.91
C LYS A 120 -16.30 2.30 -11.86
N THR A 121 -15.44 2.91 -11.04
CA THR A 121 -15.36 4.36 -10.94
C THR A 121 -14.74 4.95 -12.20
N VAL A 122 -15.39 5.98 -12.76
CA VAL A 122 -14.89 6.68 -13.95
C VAL A 122 -13.73 7.60 -13.57
N SER A 123 -12.60 7.43 -14.24
CA SER A 123 -11.43 8.29 -14.07
C SER A 123 -11.70 9.70 -14.62
N PHE A 124 -11.49 10.72 -13.81
CA PHE A 124 -11.67 12.12 -14.20
C PHE A 124 -10.87 12.50 -15.46
N ARG A 125 -9.62 12.00 -15.56
CA ARG A 125 -8.73 12.33 -16.69
C ARG A 125 -9.08 11.57 -17.97
N ARG A 126 -9.42 10.29 -17.86
CA ARG A 126 -9.62 9.41 -19.04
C ARG A 126 -11.06 9.27 -19.47
N LYS A 127 -12.01 9.67 -18.63
CA LYS A 127 -13.47 9.49 -18.82
C LYS A 127 -13.88 8.04 -19.13
N THR A 128 -13.07 7.10 -18.66
CA THR A 128 -13.31 5.66 -18.74
C THR A 128 -13.17 5.05 -17.34
N GLU A 129 -13.65 3.85 -17.15
CA GLU A 129 -13.42 3.10 -15.90
C GLU A 129 -11.95 3.02 -15.52
N MET A 130 -11.67 2.91 -14.23
CA MET A 130 -10.29 2.81 -13.75
C MET A 130 -9.64 1.52 -14.24
N SER A 131 -8.41 1.62 -14.75
CA SER A 131 -7.66 0.44 -15.17
C SER A 131 -7.32 -0.44 -13.98
N ASN A 132 -7.23 -1.76 -14.20
CA ASN A 132 -6.84 -2.73 -13.17
C ASN A 132 -5.49 -2.37 -12.50
N ALA A 133 -4.54 -1.84 -13.28
CA ALA A 133 -3.27 -1.37 -12.75
C ALA A 133 -3.44 -0.19 -11.77
N THR A 134 -4.38 0.73 -12.03
CA THR A 134 -4.68 1.83 -11.12
C THR A 134 -5.33 1.30 -9.85
N VAL A 135 -6.34 0.43 -9.97
CA VAL A 135 -7.00 -0.20 -8.81
C VAL A 135 -5.98 -0.95 -7.94
N ASN A 136 -5.08 -1.74 -8.56
CA ASN A 136 -4.04 -2.45 -7.84
C ASN A 136 -3.07 -1.52 -7.08
N ARG A 137 -2.84 -0.28 -7.56
CA ARG A 137 -2.05 0.72 -6.82
C ARG A 137 -2.77 1.21 -5.57
N TYR A 138 -4.09 1.45 -5.63
CA TYR A 138 -4.88 1.77 -4.44
C TYR A 138 -4.84 0.63 -3.41
N MET A 139 -4.96 -0.61 -3.88
CA MET A 139 -4.80 -1.81 -3.04
C MET A 139 -3.41 -1.88 -2.41
N ALA A 140 -2.36 -1.57 -3.16
CA ALA A 140 -0.98 -1.59 -2.66
C ALA A 140 -0.74 -0.51 -1.60
N ALA A 141 -1.31 0.69 -1.76
CA ALA A 141 -1.23 1.75 -0.76
C ALA A 141 -1.86 1.32 0.58
N LEU A 142 -3.08 0.77 0.54
CA LEU A 142 -3.75 0.24 1.73
C LEU A 142 -2.95 -0.91 2.36
N SER A 143 -2.45 -1.84 1.54
CA SER A 143 -1.61 -2.95 2.02
C SER A 143 -0.34 -2.45 2.73
N THR A 144 0.27 -1.38 2.22
CA THR A 144 1.46 -0.79 2.84
C THR A 144 1.12 -0.13 4.17
N ALA A 145 0.01 0.61 4.26
CA ALA A 145 -0.44 1.22 5.51
C ALA A 145 -0.76 0.18 6.58
N ILE A 146 -1.52 -0.88 6.22
CA ILE A 146 -1.81 -1.99 7.14
C ILE A 146 -0.52 -2.72 7.56
N SER A 147 0.43 -2.96 6.65
CA SER A 147 1.71 -3.57 7.01
C SER A 147 2.52 -2.74 7.99
N THR A 148 2.44 -1.42 7.91
CA THR A 148 3.06 -0.51 8.89
C THR A 148 2.36 -0.60 10.25
N ALA A 149 1.02 -0.67 10.26
CA ALA A 149 0.25 -0.86 11.49
C ALA A 149 0.57 -2.20 12.18
N VAL A 150 0.82 -3.25 11.41
CA VAL A 150 1.24 -4.57 11.94
C VAL A 150 2.64 -4.51 12.53
N ARG A 151 3.61 -3.93 11.79
CA ARG A 151 5.04 -3.99 12.17
C ARG A 151 5.44 -2.97 13.22
N GLU A 152 4.96 -1.74 13.08
CA GLU A 152 5.42 -0.61 13.88
C GLU A 152 4.36 -0.15 14.90
N GLY A 153 3.07 -0.28 14.55
CA GLY A 153 1.98 0.19 15.38
C GLY A 153 1.44 -0.83 16.38
N GLY A 154 1.60 -2.11 16.12
CA GLY A 154 0.97 -3.18 16.92
C GLY A 154 -0.56 -3.14 16.91
N TRP A 155 -1.17 -2.39 15.97
CA TRP A 155 -2.63 -2.21 15.89
C TRP A 155 -3.34 -3.38 15.24
N MET A 156 -2.64 -4.18 14.46
CA MET A 156 -3.17 -5.36 13.77
C MET A 156 -2.16 -6.51 13.85
N GLU A 157 -2.65 -7.76 13.84
CA GLU A 157 -1.78 -8.95 13.87
C GLU A 157 -1.26 -9.33 12.49
N ASP A 158 -2.10 -9.23 11.47
CA ASP A 158 -1.78 -9.63 10.10
C ASP A 158 -2.34 -8.64 9.08
N ASN A 159 -1.75 -8.66 7.91
CA ASN A 159 -2.20 -7.86 6.80
C ASN A 159 -3.27 -8.61 6.00
N LEU A 160 -4.53 -8.20 6.20
CA LEU A 160 -5.72 -8.76 5.54
C LEU A 160 -5.63 -8.72 4.02
N MET A 161 -4.85 -7.77 3.45
CA MET A 161 -4.68 -7.63 2.01
C MET A 161 -4.04 -8.85 1.35
N ARG A 162 -3.34 -9.69 2.12
CA ARG A 162 -2.77 -10.96 1.61
C ARG A 162 -3.83 -11.96 1.16
N LYS A 163 -5.06 -11.83 1.70
CA LYS A 163 -6.21 -12.68 1.37
C LYS A 163 -7.07 -12.11 0.24
N VAL A 164 -6.73 -10.92 -0.28
CA VAL A 164 -7.48 -10.26 -1.34
C VAL A 164 -6.71 -10.36 -2.66
N SER A 165 -7.35 -10.92 -3.68
CA SER A 165 -6.73 -11.07 -5.00
C SER A 165 -6.57 -9.73 -5.71
N LYS A 166 -5.43 -9.54 -6.37
CA LYS A 166 -5.22 -8.42 -7.31
C LYS A 166 -6.00 -8.65 -8.60
N LEU A 167 -6.38 -7.56 -9.24
CA LEU A 167 -6.97 -7.62 -10.58
C LEU A 167 -5.90 -7.94 -11.62
N LYS A 168 -6.24 -8.75 -12.63
CA LYS A 168 -5.32 -9.11 -13.71
C LYS A 168 -5.02 -7.86 -14.56
N GLU A 169 -3.76 -7.49 -14.62
CA GLU A 169 -3.31 -6.38 -15.45
C GLU A 169 -3.07 -6.85 -16.89
N PRO A 170 -3.44 -6.05 -17.91
CA PRO A 170 -3.10 -6.36 -19.28
C PRO A 170 -1.57 -6.34 -19.45
N ARG A 171 -1.08 -7.10 -20.42
CA ARG A 171 0.35 -7.04 -20.80
C ARG A 171 0.70 -5.61 -21.21
N GLY A 172 1.88 -5.16 -20.84
CA GLY A 172 2.42 -3.87 -21.27
C GLY A 172 2.48 -3.79 -22.81
N ARG A 173 2.46 -2.58 -23.33
CA ARG A 173 2.64 -2.38 -24.78
C ARG A 173 4.07 -2.76 -25.16
N VAL A 174 4.20 -3.68 -26.09
CA VAL A 174 5.49 -4.03 -26.72
C VAL A 174 5.46 -3.43 -28.11
N ARG A 175 5.96 -2.20 -28.22
CA ARG A 175 6.10 -1.52 -29.50
C ARG A 175 7.47 -0.84 -29.56
N TYR A 176 8.17 -1.08 -30.61
CA TYR A 176 9.44 -0.44 -30.94
C TYR A 176 9.24 0.50 -32.13
N LEU A 177 10.06 1.54 -32.21
CA LEU A 177 10.10 2.41 -33.38
C LEU A 177 10.72 1.63 -34.56
N SER A 178 10.09 1.74 -35.73
CA SER A 178 10.75 1.34 -36.96
C SER A 178 11.89 2.31 -37.32
N ASP A 179 12.74 1.96 -38.27
CA ASP A 179 13.83 2.84 -38.70
C ASP A 179 13.30 4.15 -39.30
N ASP A 180 12.20 4.08 -40.07
CA ASP A 180 11.57 5.25 -40.65
C ASP A 180 10.95 6.16 -39.54
N GLU A 181 10.26 5.56 -38.60
CA GLU A 181 9.71 6.30 -37.46
C GLU A 181 10.79 6.97 -36.61
N ARG A 182 11.96 6.28 -36.44
CA ARG A 182 13.09 6.83 -35.72
C ARG A 182 13.68 8.04 -36.46
N GLN A 183 13.87 7.93 -37.79
CA GLN A 183 14.38 9.02 -38.62
C GLN A 183 13.43 10.23 -38.61
N GLN A 184 12.11 9.98 -38.74
CA GLN A 184 11.09 11.03 -38.66
C GLN A 184 11.09 11.72 -37.31
N LEU A 185 11.17 10.95 -36.21
CA LEU A 185 11.24 11.50 -34.85
C LEU A 185 12.47 12.44 -34.70
N LEU A 186 13.65 11.99 -35.16
CA LEU A 186 14.88 12.77 -35.07
C LEU A 186 14.80 14.05 -35.89
N ARG A 187 14.19 14.00 -37.10
CA ARG A 187 13.97 15.18 -37.94
C ARG A 187 13.08 16.21 -37.21
N VAL A 188 11.92 15.79 -36.69
CA VAL A 188 11.01 16.68 -35.95
C VAL A 188 11.67 17.26 -34.69
N CYS A 189 12.52 16.47 -34.03
CA CYS A 189 13.27 16.99 -32.87
C CYS A 189 14.26 18.08 -33.25
N LYS A 190 14.90 18.03 -34.41
CA LYS A 190 15.80 19.09 -34.93
C LYS A 190 15.05 20.39 -35.22
N GLU A 191 13.82 20.32 -35.68
CA GLU A 191 12.95 21.44 -36.03
C GLU A 191 12.28 22.06 -34.79
N SER A 192 12.42 21.44 -33.63
CA SER A 192 11.79 21.90 -32.38
C SER A 192 12.41 23.20 -31.87
N HIS A 193 11.56 24.07 -31.27
CA HIS A 193 12.04 25.27 -30.56
C HIS A 193 12.93 24.93 -29.35
N ASN A 194 12.82 23.75 -28.80
CA ASN A 194 13.70 23.29 -27.72
C ASN A 194 15.00 22.72 -28.32
N LYS A 195 16.08 23.48 -28.19
CA LYS A 195 17.40 23.12 -28.73
C LYS A 195 18.00 21.85 -28.14
N ASP A 196 17.63 21.50 -26.91
CA ASP A 196 18.17 20.32 -26.21
C ASP A 196 17.42 19.05 -26.55
N LEU A 197 16.21 19.15 -27.16
CA LEU A 197 15.33 18.00 -27.41
C LEU A 197 15.98 16.97 -28.30
N TYR A 198 16.64 17.38 -29.38
CA TYR A 198 17.32 16.45 -30.31
C TYR A 198 18.41 15.66 -29.60
N THR A 199 19.29 16.33 -28.87
CA THR A 199 20.36 15.70 -28.09
C THR A 199 19.81 14.75 -27.02
N ALA A 200 18.77 15.18 -26.30
CA ALA A 200 18.12 14.36 -25.27
C ALA A 200 17.50 13.08 -25.86
N VAL A 201 16.84 13.17 -27.04
CA VAL A 201 16.24 12.01 -27.71
C VAL A 201 17.30 11.05 -28.22
N ILE A 202 18.39 11.54 -28.82
CA ILE A 202 19.52 10.71 -29.24
C ILE A 202 20.12 9.97 -28.04
N LEU A 203 20.42 10.68 -26.96
CA LEU A 203 20.94 10.06 -25.74
C LEU A 203 19.97 9.00 -25.17
N ALA A 204 18.67 9.30 -25.16
CA ALA A 204 17.68 8.32 -24.70
C ALA A 204 17.64 7.06 -25.58
N LEU A 205 17.72 7.21 -26.90
CA LEU A 205 17.71 6.09 -27.85
C LEU A 205 19.00 5.25 -27.80
N SER A 206 20.16 5.90 -27.66
CA SER A 206 21.47 5.20 -27.67
C SER A 206 21.77 4.54 -26.32
N THR A 207 21.35 5.14 -25.21
CA THR A 207 21.73 4.69 -23.86
C THR A 207 20.62 3.94 -23.12
N GLY A 208 19.38 3.99 -23.62
CA GLY A 208 18.20 3.53 -22.88
C GLY A 208 17.94 4.34 -21.60
N GLY A 209 18.46 5.57 -21.53
CA GLY A 209 18.30 6.48 -20.40
C GLY A 209 16.84 6.86 -20.18
N ARG A 210 16.41 6.89 -18.91
CA ARG A 210 15.08 7.41 -18.57
C ARG A 210 15.04 8.92 -18.76
N ARG A 211 13.84 9.46 -19.04
CA ARG A 211 13.68 10.90 -19.27
C ARG A 211 14.37 11.76 -18.21
N ILE A 212 14.21 11.45 -16.93
CA ILE A 212 14.82 12.21 -15.84
C ILE A 212 16.33 12.07 -15.85
N GLU A 213 16.87 10.86 -16.06
CA GLU A 213 18.31 10.58 -16.14
C GLU A 213 18.97 11.39 -17.28
N VAL A 214 18.30 11.50 -18.41
CA VAL A 214 18.82 12.27 -19.56
C VAL A 214 18.73 13.78 -19.32
N TRP A 215 17.61 14.28 -18.76
CA TRP A 215 17.44 15.71 -18.51
C TRP A 215 18.26 16.24 -17.32
N SER A 216 18.64 15.40 -16.37
CA SER A 216 19.51 15.78 -15.25
C SER A 216 21.00 15.61 -15.57
N LEU A 217 21.35 15.16 -16.77
CA LEU A 217 22.74 14.92 -17.15
C LEU A 217 23.52 16.24 -17.23
N CYS A 218 24.60 16.33 -16.49
CA CYS A 218 25.52 17.45 -16.48
C CYS A 218 26.87 17.09 -17.11
N TRP A 219 27.61 18.04 -17.64
CA TRP A 219 28.93 17.84 -18.24
C TRP A 219 29.92 17.17 -17.31
N LYS A 220 29.85 17.37 -16.00
CA LYS A 220 30.69 16.69 -15.01
C LYS A 220 30.55 15.15 -15.07
N ASN A 221 29.43 14.66 -15.57
CA ASN A 221 29.10 13.23 -15.66
C ASN A 221 29.35 12.65 -17.06
N VAL A 222 29.91 13.45 -17.99
CA VAL A 222 30.22 13.04 -19.34
C VAL A 222 31.74 12.95 -19.52
N ASN A 223 32.23 11.75 -19.76
CA ASN A 223 33.64 11.50 -20.02
C ASN A 223 33.86 11.17 -21.51
N LEU A 224 34.06 12.20 -22.32
CA LEU A 224 34.29 12.03 -23.75
C LEU A 224 35.59 11.32 -24.06
N LYS A 225 36.63 11.47 -23.20
CA LYS A 225 37.93 10.82 -23.41
C LYS A 225 37.84 9.30 -23.31
N ASN A 226 37.06 8.82 -22.39
CA ASN A 226 36.86 7.38 -22.14
C ASN A 226 35.57 6.86 -22.77
N GLY A 227 34.78 7.71 -23.43
CA GLY A 227 33.55 7.36 -24.12
C GLY A 227 32.45 6.81 -23.27
N PHE A 228 32.19 7.40 -22.10
CA PHE A 228 31.06 7.02 -21.25
C PHE A 228 30.38 8.20 -20.53
N ILE A 229 29.13 7.99 -20.15
CA ILE A 229 28.36 8.90 -19.30
C ILE A 229 27.90 8.16 -18.04
N THR A 230 27.78 8.90 -16.94
CA THR A 230 27.31 8.37 -15.67
C THR A 230 25.99 9.03 -15.30
N PHE A 231 24.92 8.25 -15.15
CA PHE A 231 23.65 8.70 -14.59
C PHE A 231 23.70 8.56 -13.08
N GLU A 232 23.71 9.69 -12.34
CA GLU A 232 23.75 9.71 -10.88
C GLU A 232 22.34 9.51 -10.28
N GLU A 233 21.35 10.20 -10.83
CA GLU A 233 19.97 10.15 -10.34
C GLU A 233 19.17 9.02 -11.03
N THR A 234 19.35 7.80 -10.59
CA THR A 234 18.58 6.67 -11.12
C THR A 234 17.35 6.36 -10.26
N LYS A 235 16.46 5.51 -10.77
CA LYS A 235 15.25 5.09 -10.04
C LYS A 235 15.57 4.38 -8.72
N ASN A 236 16.72 3.72 -8.64
CA ASN A 236 17.12 2.91 -7.50
C ASN A 236 18.17 3.63 -6.62
N ASP A 237 18.44 4.92 -6.91
CA ASP A 237 19.46 5.74 -6.27
C ASP A 237 20.90 5.14 -6.36
N GLU A 238 21.15 4.24 -7.35
CA GLU A 238 22.45 3.68 -7.68
C GLU A 238 22.97 4.30 -8.98
N PRO A 239 24.16 4.92 -8.98
CA PRO A 239 24.77 5.46 -10.20
C PRO A 239 25.02 4.33 -11.22
N ARG A 240 24.80 4.62 -12.52
CA ARG A 240 25.16 3.69 -13.58
C ARG A 240 25.91 4.40 -14.70
N SER A 241 26.98 3.78 -15.18
CA SER A 241 27.73 4.24 -16.34
C SER A 241 27.30 3.49 -17.60
N VAL A 242 27.18 4.22 -18.70
CA VAL A 242 26.77 3.70 -20.00
C VAL A 242 27.76 4.19 -21.04
N PRO A 243 28.27 3.31 -21.94
CA PRO A 243 29.15 3.72 -23.02
C PRO A 243 28.43 4.63 -24.02
N LEU A 244 29.16 5.63 -24.53
CA LEU A 244 28.75 6.42 -25.67
C LEU A 244 29.20 5.63 -26.92
N ALA A 245 28.29 4.83 -27.46
CA ALA A 245 28.47 4.20 -28.73
C ALA A 245 27.95 5.13 -29.84
N GLY A 246 28.82 5.56 -30.73
CA GLY A 246 28.51 6.39 -31.88
C GLY A 246 29.26 5.91 -33.07
#